data_af397ebbac39e6f1ef9cf966db344e2c
#
_entry.id   af397ebbac39e6f1ef9cf966db344e2c
#
_cell.length_a   1.000
_cell.length_b   1.000
_cell.length_c   1.000
_cell.angle_alpha   90.00
_cell.angle_beta   90.00
_cell.angle_gamma   90.00
#
_symmetry.space_group_name_H-M   'P 1'
#
loop_
_entity.id
_entity.type
_entity.pdbx_description
1 polymer ?
#
loop_
_entity_poly.entity_id
_entity_poly.type
_entity_poly.pdbx_seq_one_letter_code
_entity_poly.pdbx_strand_id
1 'polypeptide(L)'
;MIIYSSTKQSFIQDFEQGVLVKKLHQTLTEKYRRVGESEIHSWQTSLSYMANVMRDFAIPELAGVAIEYIVPNTQKRVDFIITGLDQQDNEHVVIVELKQWGEAFKVTDKDNIVSTYLGGGIREVTHPSYQAWSYCSLIENFNEDVQNRPIKLHSCAFLHNFDESISPELRDPIYNDILNISPMFTLGQMDSLRNFIK
;
A
#
# COMPACT_ATOMS: atom_id res chain seq x y z
N MET A 1 13.56 0.56 -7.95
CA MET A 1 13.61 2.04 -8.19
C MET A 1 12.41 2.68 -7.53
N ILE A 2 12.60 3.80 -6.80
CA ILE A 2 11.51 4.55 -6.16
C ILE A 2 11.12 5.72 -7.08
N ILE A 3 9.82 5.90 -7.33
CA ILE A 3 9.32 6.98 -8.18
C ILE A 3 9.21 8.29 -7.42
N TYR A 4 8.77 8.23 -6.17
CA TYR A 4 8.73 9.38 -5.25
C TYR A 4 9.22 8.96 -3.87
N SER A 5 10.08 9.77 -3.27
CA SER A 5 10.50 9.60 -1.87
C SER A 5 10.66 10.96 -1.19
N SER A 6 10.22 11.03 0.06
CA SER A 6 10.29 12.25 0.89
C SER A 6 10.15 11.89 2.37
N THR A 7 10.13 12.91 3.22
CA THR A 7 9.60 12.76 4.59
C THR A 7 8.07 12.88 4.59
N LYS A 8 7.42 12.44 5.68
CA LYS A 8 5.98 12.65 5.92
C LYS A 8 5.61 14.14 5.75
N GLN A 9 6.38 15.04 6.36
CA GLN A 9 6.13 16.48 6.26
C GLN A 9 6.12 16.95 4.80
N SER A 10 7.12 16.59 4.03
CA SER A 10 7.21 16.97 2.61
C SER A 10 6.13 16.32 1.76
N PHE A 11 5.77 15.05 2.05
CA PHE A 11 4.67 14.36 1.38
C PHE A 11 3.34 15.09 1.56
N ILE A 12 3.02 15.46 2.81
CA ILE A 12 1.78 16.22 3.11
C ILE A 12 1.81 17.58 2.40
N GLN A 13 2.93 18.30 2.46
CA GLN A 13 3.08 19.58 1.77
C GLN A 13 2.90 19.46 0.26
N ASP A 14 3.53 18.48 -0.39
CA ASP A 14 3.39 18.23 -1.82
C ASP A 14 1.95 17.88 -2.22
N PHE A 15 1.26 17.12 -1.36
CA PHE A 15 -0.14 16.80 -1.56
C PHE A 15 -1.03 18.05 -1.46
N GLU A 16 -0.87 18.86 -0.42
CA GLU A 16 -1.66 20.10 -0.19
C GLU A 16 -1.43 21.15 -1.27
N GLN A 17 -0.22 21.23 -1.81
CA GLN A 17 0.11 22.11 -2.93
C GLN A 17 -0.37 21.57 -4.29
N GLY A 18 -0.91 20.35 -4.34
CA GLY A 18 -1.39 19.72 -5.58
C GLY A 18 -0.27 19.35 -6.56
N VAL A 19 0.98 19.24 -6.10
CA VAL A 19 2.14 18.94 -6.95
C VAL A 19 2.55 17.46 -6.92
N LEU A 20 2.07 16.68 -5.94
CA LEU A 20 2.48 15.30 -5.73
C LEU A 20 2.25 14.42 -6.97
N VAL A 21 1.02 14.41 -7.50
CA VAL A 21 0.66 13.57 -8.66
C VAL A 21 1.45 14.01 -9.91
N LYS A 22 1.73 15.31 -10.06
CA LYS A 22 2.55 15.83 -11.15
C LYS A 22 3.99 15.32 -11.05
N LYS A 23 4.58 15.32 -9.85
CA LYS A 23 5.93 14.76 -9.60
C LYS A 23 6.00 13.27 -9.94
N LEU A 24 5.01 12.47 -9.50
CA LEU A 24 4.90 11.05 -9.83
C LEU A 24 4.81 10.82 -11.34
N HIS A 25 3.87 11.52 -11.99
CA HIS A 25 3.65 11.41 -13.45
C HIS A 25 4.94 11.74 -14.23
N GLN A 26 5.59 12.86 -13.89
CA GLN A 26 6.80 13.30 -14.55
C GLN A 26 7.92 12.26 -14.39
N THR A 27 8.20 11.83 -13.16
CA THR A 27 9.28 10.87 -12.88
C THR A 27 9.05 9.53 -13.59
N LEU A 28 7.81 9.03 -13.57
CA LEU A 28 7.50 7.74 -14.19
C LEU A 28 7.58 7.82 -15.72
N THR A 29 7.10 8.94 -16.30
CA THR A 29 7.14 9.15 -17.77
C THR A 29 8.57 9.31 -18.28
N GLU A 30 9.42 10.06 -17.56
CA GLU A 30 10.80 10.30 -17.94
C GLU A 30 11.68 9.05 -17.83
N LYS A 31 11.44 8.22 -16.79
CA LYS A 31 12.36 7.13 -16.43
C LYS A 31 11.88 5.75 -16.83
N TYR A 32 10.60 5.57 -17.13
CA TYR A 32 10.06 4.22 -17.21
C TYR A 32 9.07 3.99 -18.37
N ARG A 33 7.92 4.64 -18.36
CA ARG A 33 6.84 4.43 -19.33
C ARG A 33 5.80 5.55 -19.32
N ARG A 34 4.96 5.55 -20.35
CA ARG A 34 3.77 6.40 -20.36
C ARG A 34 2.79 5.97 -19.28
N VAL A 35 2.15 6.96 -18.66
CA VAL A 35 1.15 6.80 -17.59
C VAL A 35 -0.23 7.08 -18.20
N GLY A 36 -1.18 6.17 -17.94
CA GLY A 36 -2.56 6.34 -18.40
C GLY A 36 -3.37 7.24 -17.46
N GLU A 37 -4.43 7.85 -17.99
CA GLU A 37 -5.32 8.73 -17.19
C GLU A 37 -5.96 8.00 -15.99
N SER A 38 -6.32 6.73 -16.15
CA SER A 38 -6.87 5.90 -15.06
C SER A 38 -5.89 5.73 -13.89
N GLU A 39 -4.59 5.62 -14.18
CA GLU A 39 -3.55 5.52 -13.16
C GLU A 39 -3.35 6.85 -12.42
N ILE A 40 -3.38 7.97 -13.15
CA ILE A 40 -3.33 9.30 -12.56
C ILE A 40 -4.53 9.52 -11.63
N HIS A 41 -5.72 9.15 -12.05
CA HIS A 41 -6.93 9.23 -11.23
C HIS A 41 -6.84 8.34 -10.00
N SER A 42 -6.28 7.13 -10.14
CA SER A 42 -6.03 6.21 -9.03
C SER A 42 -5.11 6.85 -7.98
N TRP A 43 -4.00 7.47 -8.40
CA TRP A 43 -3.12 8.19 -7.48
C TRP A 43 -3.81 9.34 -6.77
N GLN A 44 -4.57 10.17 -7.49
CA GLN A 44 -5.30 11.30 -6.89
C GLN A 44 -6.19 10.84 -5.75
N THR A 45 -6.91 9.76 -5.96
CA THR A 45 -7.86 9.23 -4.97
C THR A 45 -7.11 8.54 -3.82
N SER A 46 -6.29 7.54 -4.10
CA SER A 46 -5.64 6.72 -3.06
C SER A 46 -4.67 7.53 -2.19
N LEU A 47 -3.92 8.45 -2.79
CA LEU A 47 -2.98 9.29 -2.04
C LEU A 47 -3.69 10.34 -1.17
N SER A 48 -4.93 10.72 -1.50
CA SER A 48 -5.73 11.59 -0.61
C SER A 48 -6.09 10.89 0.69
N TYR A 49 -6.43 9.60 0.63
CA TYR A 49 -6.64 8.79 1.82
C TYR A 49 -5.35 8.61 2.63
N MET A 50 -4.23 8.31 1.96
CA MET A 50 -2.94 8.19 2.64
C MET A 50 -2.47 9.51 3.25
N ALA A 51 -2.69 10.66 2.61
CA ALA A 51 -2.41 11.95 3.20
C ALA A 51 -3.20 12.17 4.49
N ASN A 52 -4.47 11.77 4.53
CA ASN A 52 -5.29 11.83 5.74
C ASN A 52 -4.78 10.87 6.83
N VAL A 53 -4.34 9.66 6.48
CA VAL A 53 -3.71 8.73 7.44
C VAL A 53 -2.44 9.36 8.01
N MET A 54 -1.55 9.86 7.15
CA MET A 54 -0.26 10.42 7.54
C MET A 54 -0.34 11.75 8.31
N ARG A 55 -1.50 12.42 8.36
CA ARG A 55 -1.70 13.61 9.21
C ARG A 55 -1.77 13.33 10.72
N ASP A 56 -1.77 12.05 11.12
CA ASP A 56 -1.72 11.71 12.54
C ASP A 56 -0.40 12.22 13.15
N PHE A 57 -0.51 12.98 14.24
CA PHE A 57 0.64 13.60 14.93
C PHE A 57 1.56 12.57 15.60
N ALA A 58 1.06 11.37 15.89
CA ALA A 58 1.86 10.30 16.48
C ALA A 58 2.80 9.63 15.45
N ILE A 59 2.58 9.82 14.16
CA ILE A 59 3.54 9.44 13.11
C ILE A 59 4.58 10.57 13.00
N PRO A 60 5.87 10.30 13.21
CA PRO A 60 6.90 11.35 13.19
C PRO A 60 6.97 12.14 11.87
N GLU A 61 7.20 13.43 11.94
CA GLU A 61 7.32 14.30 10.73
C GLU A 61 8.47 13.88 9.80
N LEU A 62 9.51 13.27 10.37
CA LEU A 62 10.67 12.76 9.64
C LEU A 62 10.51 11.30 9.17
N ALA A 63 9.38 10.65 9.47
CA ALA A 63 9.10 9.33 8.91
C ALA A 63 9.23 9.38 7.38
N GLY A 64 9.95 8.42 6.81
CA GLY A 64 10.15 8.36 5.37
C GLY A 64 8.87 7.88 4.66
N VAL A 65 8.60 8.45 3.51
CA VAL A 65 7.50 8.04 2.61
C VAL A 65 8.09 7.74 1.25
N ALA A 66 7.78 6.56 0.71
CA ALA A 66 8.07 6.23 -0.68
C ALA A 66 6.79 5.75 -1.39
N ILE A 67 6.62 6.16 -2.64
CA ILE A 67 5.46 5.85 -3.46
C ILE A 67 5.95 5.21 -4.76
N GLU A 68 5.23 4.19 -5.21
CA GLU A 68 5.53 3.51 -6.46
C GLU A 68 6.96 2.95 -6.48
N TYR A 69 7.27 2.09 -5.50
CA TYR A 69 8.54 1.38 -5.49
C TYR A 69 8.50 0.18 -6.44
N ILE A 70 9.25 0.28 -7.53
CA ILE A 70 9.43 -0.79 -8.50
C ILE A 70 10.47 -1.77 -7.94
N VAL A 71 10.02 -3.00 -7.64
CA VAL A 71 10.89 -4.05 -7.11
C VAL A 71 11.89 -4.49 -8.19
N PRO A 72 13.21 -4.46 -7.92
CA PRO A 72 14.23 -4.83 -8.89
C PRO A 72 13.99 -6.21 -9.51
N ASN A 73 14.28 -6.35 -10.80
CA ASN A 73 14.15 -7.59 -11.58
C ASN A 73 12.74 -8.19 -11.61
N THR A 74 11.71 -7.40 -11.31
CA THR A 74 10.31 -7.81 -11.37
C THR A 74 9.47 -6.74 -12.07
N GLN A 75 8.21 -7.08 -12.39
CA GLN A 75 7.20 -6.10 -12.82
C GLN A 75 6.34 -5.61 -11.64
N LYS A 76 6.69 -6.01 -10.41
CA LYS A 76 5.91 -5.67 -9.22
C LYS A 76 6.25 -4.28 -8.74
N ARG A 77 5.23 -3.60 -8.24
CA ARG A 77 5.29 -2.22 -7.79
C ARG A 77 4.53 -2.10 -6.47
N VAL A 78 5.19 -1.57 -5.47
CA VAL A 78 4.61 -1.32 -4.14
C VAL A 78 4.03 0.09 -4.15
N ASP A 79 2.75 0.21 -3.80
CA ASP A 79 2.02 1.47 -3.91
C ASP A 79 2.54 2.51 -2.91
N PHE A 80 2.67 2.14 -1.63
CA PHE A 80 3.05 3.07 -0.56
C PHE A 80 3.92 2.39 0.50
N ILE A 81 5.01 3.03 0.88
CA ILE A 81 5.95 2.56 1.91
C ILE A 81 6.18 3.67 2.92
N ILE A 82 6.14 3.30 4.20
CA ILE A 82 6.49 4.18 5.32
C ILE A 82 7.72 3.59 6.01
N THR A 83 8.70 4.43 6.34
CA THR A 83 9.87 4.01 7.11
C THR A 83 10.03 4.89 8.34
N GLY A 84 10.48 4.29 9.44
CA GLY A 84 10.68 5.03 10.68
C GLY A 84 11.42 4.22 11.72
N LEU A 85 11.56 4.82 12.90
CA LEU A 85 12.14 4.20 14.08
C LEU A 85 11.05 4.05 15.14
N ASP A 86 11.09 2.95 15.88
CA ASP A 86 10.29 2.82 17.10
C ASP A 86 10.94 3.55 18.29
N GLN A 87 10.33 3.47 19.48
CA GLN A 87 10.83 4.12 20.69
C GLN A 87 12.17 3.55 21.20
N GLN A 88 12.63 2.44 20.65
CA GLN A 88 13.88 1.77 20.94
C GLN A 88 14.91 1.92 19.83
N ASP A 89 14.68 2.85 18.88
CA ASP A 89 15.51 3.11 17.71
C ASP A 89 15.63 1.91 16.74
N ASN A 90 14.70 0.95 16.81
CA ASN A 90 14.65 -0.10 15.78
C ASN A 90 14.05 0.44 14.49
N GLU A 91 14.61 -0.01 13.36
CA GLU A 91 14.15 0.38 12.04
C GLU A 91 12.93 -0.44 11.61
N HIS A 92 11.90 0.25 11.17
CA HIS A 92 10.66 -0.34 10.68
C HIS A 92 10.32 0.14 9.28
N VAL A 93 9.77 -0.76 8.48
CA VAL A 93 9.20 -0.49 7.17
C VAL A 93 7.77 -1.04 7.15
N VAL A 94 6.81 -0.19 6.81
CA VAL A 94 5.41 -0.57 6.62
C VAL A 94 5.06 -0.44 5.15
N ILE A 95 4.65 -1.55 4.54
CA ILE A 95 4.17 -1.61 3.16
C ILE A 95 2.65 -1.55 3.18
N VAL A 96 2.07 -0.61 2.44
CA VAL A 96 0.62 -0.47 2.29
C VAL A 96 0.24 -0.67 0.83
N GLU A 97 -0.50 -1.74 0.56
CA GLU A 97 -1.15 -1.98 -0.72
C GLU A 97 -2.46 -1.21 -0.77
N LEU A 98 -2.68 -0.41 -1.80
CA LEU A 98 -3.85 0.46 -1.94
C LEU A 98 -4.83 -0.10 -2.98
N LYS A 99 -6.10 -0.23 -2.61
CA LYS A 99 -7.15 -0.69 -3.51
C LYS A 99 -8.35 0.26 -3.50
N GLN A 100 -8.91 0.48 -4.70
CA GLN A 100 -10.12 1.28 -4.90
C GLN A 100 -11.35 0.41 -5.19
N TRP A 101 -11.32 -0.86 -4.78
CA TRP A 101 -12.44 -1.76 -5.04
C TRP A 101 -13.66 -1.32 -4.26
N GLY A 102 -14.84 -1.39 -4.88
CA GLY A 102 -16.12 -1.20 -4.22
C GLY A 102 -16.71 -2.52 -3.74
N GLU A 103 -16.35 -3.63 -4.37
CA GLU A 103 -16.82 -4.99 -4.07
C GLU A 103 -15.76 -6.02 -4.40
N ALA A 104 -15.80 -7.14 -3.70
CA ALA A 104 -15.00 -8.32 -4.02
C ALA A 104 -15.66 -9.56 -3.45
N PHE A 105 -15.44 -10.71 -4.07
CA PHE A 105 -16.09 -11.96 -3.75
C PHE A 105 -15.06 -13.05 -3.52
N LYS A 106 -15.40 -13.98 -2.61
CA LYS A 106 -14.62 -15.18 -2.38
C LYS A 106 -14.59 -16.06 -3.63
N VAL A 107 -13.43 -16.65 -3.90
CA VAL A 107 -13.29 -17.73 -4.88
C VAL A 107 -13.15 -19.05 -4.13
N THR A 108 -14.06 -20.00 -4.40
CA THR A 108 -14.07 -21.29 -3.73
C THR A 108 -12.75 -22.04 -3.95
N ASP A 109 -12.24 -22.67 -2.89
CA ASP A 109 -11.04 -23.49 -2.89
C ASP A 109 -9.72 -22.74 -3.28
N LYS A 110 -9.72 -21.41 -3.15
CA LYS A 110 -8.53 -20.58 -3.43
C LYS A 110 -8.26 -19.61 -2.27
N ASP A 111 -7.37 -19.99 -1.38
CA ASP A 111 -7.05 -19.29 -0.12
C ASP A 111 -6.34 -17.93 -0.28
N ASN A 112 -5.88 -17.58 -1.48
CA ASN A 112 -5.19 -16.30 -1.74
C ASN A 112 -5.74 -15.56 -2.97
N ILE A 113 -6.87 -16.00 -3.50
CA ILE A 113 -7.50 -15.43 -4.69
C ILE A 113 -8.91 -14.95 -4.35
N VAL A 114 -9.25 -13.81 -4.90
CA VAL A 114 -10.60 -13.21 -4.83
C VAL A 114 -11.05 -12.80 -6.21
N SER A 115 -12.33 -12.59 -6.41
CA SER A 115 -12.85 -12.00 -7.64
C SER A 115 -13.37 -10.59 -7.39
N THR A 116 -13.14 -9.69 -8.33
CA THR A 116 -13.62 -8.30 -8.27
C THR A 116 -13.83 -7.76 -9.68
N TYR A 117 -14.54 -6.66 -9.80
CA TYR A 117 -14.78 -6.00 -11.08
C TYR A 117 -13.58 -5.13 -11.47
N LEU A 118 -12.90 -5.51 -12.54
CA LEU A 118 -11.73 -4.79 -13.07
C LEU A 118 -11.75 -4.76 -14.61
N GLY A 119 -11.47 -3.59 -15.17
CA GLY A 119 -11.29 -3.46 -16.63
C GLY A 119 -12.50 -3.90 -17.44
N GLY A 120 -13.72 -3.66 -16.94
CA GLY A 120 -14.96 -3.97 -17.65
C GLY A 120 -15.51 -5.39 -17.41
N GLY A 121 -14.98 -6.16 -16.45
CA GLY A 121 -15.48 -7.51 -16.13
C GLY A 121 -15.02 -8.01 -14.76
N ILE A 122 -15.65 -9.09 -14.29
CA ILE A 122 -15.21 -9.80 -13.08
C ILE A 122 -13.93 -10.58 -13.39
N ARG A 123 -12.93 -10.42 -12.55
CA ARG A 123 -11.62 -11.07 -12.68
C ARG A 123 -11.18 -11.66 -11.35
N GLU A 124 -10.58 -12.83 -11.42
CA GLU A 124 -9.83 -13.40 -10.30
C GLU A 124 -8.48 -12.71 -10.18
N VAL A 125 -8.18 -12.26 -8.97
CA VAL A 125 -6.96 -11.53 -8.62
C VAL A 125 -6.46 -11.99 -7.26
N THR A 126 -5.23 -11.68 -6.96
CA THR A 126 -4.63 -11.95 -5.65
C THR A 126 -5.37 -11.17 -4.56
N HIS A 127 -5.61 -11.81 -3.41
CA HIS A 127 -6.13 -11.15 -2.22
C HIS A 127 -5.20 -9.99 -1.81
N PRO A 128 -5.73 -8.79 -1.47
CA PRO A 128 -4.91 -7.61 -1.19
C PRO A 128 -3.87 -7.81 -0.08
N SER A 129 -4.23 -8.50 1.00
CA SER A 129 -3.31 -8.85 2.07
C SER A 129 -2.17 -9.76 1.60
N TYR A 130 -2.47 -10.76 0.75
CA TYR A 130 -1.44 -11.62 0.18
C TYR A 130 -0.52 -10.83 -0.77
N GLN A 131 -1.07 -9.91 -1.53
CA GLN A 131 -0.28 -9.05 -2.40
C GLN A 131 0.70 -8.19 -1.59
N ALA A 132 0.23 -7.53 -0.52
CA ALA A 132 1.07 -6.73 0.38
C ALA A 132 2.16 -7.59 1.06
N TRP A 133 1.78 -8.75 1.59
CA TRP A 133 2.74 -9.70 2.18
C TRP A 133 3.79 -10.17 1.17
N SER A 134 3.37 -10.45 -0.07
CA SER A 134 4.29 -10.91 -1.11
C SER A 134 5.38 -9.87 -1.42
N TYR A 135 5.08 -8.59 -1.28
CA TYR A 135 6.06 -7.51 -1.44
C TYR A 135 7.04 -7.44 -0.25
N CYS A 136 6.55 -7.63 0.98
CA CYS A 136 7.41 -7.80 2.14
C CYS A 136 8.41 -8.93 1.92
N SER A 137 7.94 -10.12 1.56
CA SER A 137 8.77 -11.29 1.31
C SER A 137 9.80 -11.06 0.19
N LEU A 138 9.42 -10.34 -0.87
CA LEU A 138 10.37 -9.99 -1.93
C LEU A 138 11.46 -9.03 -1.42
N ILE A 139 11.09 -8.00 -0.67
CA ILE A 139 12.04 -7.04 -0.13
C ILE A 139 12.96 -7.73 0.88
N GLU A 140 12.42 -8.57 1.77
CA GLU A 140 13.19 -9.33 2.75
C GLU A 140 14.23 -10.24 2.10
N ASN A 141 13.86 -10.91 1.01
CA ASN A 141 14.74 -11.89 0.36
C ASN A 141 15.74 -11.28 -0.65
N PHE A 142 15.49 -10.10 -1.18
CA PHE A 142 16.28 -9.51 -2.26
C PHE A 142 16.89 -8.14 -1.98
N ASN A 143 16.64 -7.55 -0.80
CA ASN A 143 17.22 -6.28 -0.41
C ASN A 143 18.39 -6.49 0.57
N GLU A 144 19.60 -6.13 0.15
CA GLU A 144 20.82 -6.32 0.95
C GLU A 144 20.79 -5.57 2.27
N ASP A 145 20.23 -4.34 2.30
CA ASP A 145 20.12 -3.57 3.54
C ASP A 145 19.23 -4.27 4.55
N VAL A 146 18.10 -4.84 4.11
CA VAL A 146 17.17 -5.58 4.96
C VAL A 146 17.80 -6.88 5.47
N GLN A 147 18.59 -7.56 4.63
CA GLN A 147 19.28 -8.80 5.04
C GLN A 147 20.44 -8.55 6.01
N ASN A 148 21.12 -7.42 5.89
CA ASN A 148 22.31 -7.11 6.67
C ASN A 148 22.02 -6.27 7.94
N ARG A 149 20.82 -5.73 8.07
CA ARG A 149 20.38 -4.84 9.17
C ARG A 149 19.13 -5.41 9.83
N PRO A 150 18.90 -5.16 11.14
CA PRO A 150 17.72 -5.64 11.85
C PRO A 150 16.46 -4.80 11.52
N ILE A 151 16.16 -4.63 10.23
CA ILE A 151 14.99 -3.89 9.76
C ILE A 151 13.76 -4.78 9.87
N LYS A 152 12.72 -4.33 10.56
CA LYS A 152 11.45 -5.05 10.68
C LYS A 152 10.49 -4.60 9.57
N LEU A 153 10.01 -5.56 8.79
CA LEU A 153 9.04 -5.31 7.74
C LEU A 153 7.63 -5.69 8.20
N HIS A 154 6.69 -4.82 7.87
CA HIS A 154 5.26 -5.01 8.10
C HIS A 154 4.51 -4.75 6.80
N SER A 155 3.40 -5.44 6.60
CA SER A 155 2.54 -5.21 5.45
C SER A 155 1.08 -5.12 5.85
N CYS A 156 0.33 -4.35 5.10
CA CYS A 156 -1.12 -4.31 5.20
C CYS A 156 -1.73 -3.89 3.85
N ALA A 157 -3.02 -4.11 3.71
CA ALA A 157 -3.80 -3.59 2.60
C ALA A 157 -4.78 -2.52 3.09
N PHE A 158 -4.99 -1.47 2.31
CA PHE A 158 -5.99 -0.45 2.58
C PHE A 158 -6.94 -0.30 1.39
N LEU A 159 -8.16 -0.79 1.59
CA LEU A 159 -9.26 -0.76 0.63
C LEU A 159 -10.19 0.40 0.98
N HIS A 160 -9.78 1.61 0.67
CA HIS A 160 -10.42 2.83 1.17
C HIS A 160 -11.85 3.09 0.67
N ASN A 161 -12.29 2.43 -0.40
CA ASN A 161 -13.66 2.50 -0.94
C ASN A 161 -14.52 1.26 -0.59
N PHE A 162 -13.93 0.26 0.05
CA PHE A 162 -14.57 -1.03 0.27
C PHE A 162 -15.39 -1.03 1.57
N ASP A 163 -16.68 -1.26 1.45
CA ASP A 163 -17.60 -1.38 2.58
C ASP A 163 -17.81 -2.85 2.94
N GLU A 164 -17.22 -3.31 4.04
CA GLU A 164 -17.33 -4.68 4.51
C GLU A 164 -18.77 -5.07 4.90
N SER A 165 -19.64 -4.11 5.22
CA SER A 165 -21.04 -4.41 5.54
C SER A 165 -21.84 -4.87 4.32
N ILE A 166 -21.40 -4.49 3.13
CA ILE A 166 -21.99 -4.87 1.85
C ILE A 166 -21.35 -6.14 1.29
N SER A 167 -20.04 -6.30 1.45
CA SER A 167 -19.28 -7.41 0.88
C SER A 167 -18.29 -7.99 1.92
N PRO A 168 -18.74 -8.81 2.88
CA PRO A 168 -17.88 -9.32 3.96
C PRO A 168 -16.92 -10.44 3.52
N GLU A 169 -16.98 -10.89 2.28
CA GLU A 169 -16.32 -12.10 1.80
C GLU A 169 -14.79 -12.05 1.83
N LEU A 170 -14.18 -10.85 1.84
CA LEU A 170 -12.73 -10.70 2.02
C LEU A 170 -12.25 -11.08 3.44
N ARG A 171 -13.17 -11.26 4.39
CA ARG A 171 -12.90 -11.75 5.75
C ARG A 171 -13.33 -13.21 5.94
N ASP A 172 -13.62 -13.92 4.86
CA ASP A 172 -13.94 -15.35 4.96
C ASP A 172 -12.81 -16.11 5.67
N PRO A 173 -13.13 -17.09 6.54
CA PRO A 173 -12.12 -17.86 7.27
C PRO A 173 -11.00 -18.47 6.43
N ILE A 174 -11.24 -18.72 5.14
CA ILE A 174 -10.20 -19.23 4.22
C ILE A 174 -9.01 -18.27 4.08
N TYR A 175 -9.19 -16.97 4.37
CA TYR A 175 -8.15 -15.95 4.29
C TYR A 175 -7.52 -15.60 5.65
N ASN A 176 -7.91 -16.28 6.75
CA ASN A 176 -7.43 -15.94 8.09
C ASN A 176 -5.92 -15.96 8.22
N ASP A 177 -5.24 -16.92 7.62
CA ASP A 177 -3.79 -17.03 7.73
C ASP A 177 -3.10 -15.79 7.19
N ILE A 178 -3.50 -15.32 6.01
CA ILE A 178 -2.89 -14.13 5.41
C ILE A 178 -3.35 -12.83 6.10
N LEU A 179 -4.59 -12.75 6.57
CA LEU A 179 -5.11 -11.60 7.31
C LEU A 179 -4.40 -11.41 8.66
N ASN A 180 -3.97 -12.49 9.31
CA ASN A 180 -3.18 -12.43 10.55
C ASN A 180 -1.76 -11.92 10.32
N ILE A 181 -1.17 -12.20 9.17
CA ILE A 181 0.19 -11.77 8.81
C ILE A 181 0.20 -10.35 8.24
N SER A 182 -0.75 -10.06 7.38
CA SER A 182 -0.88 -8.80 6.64
C SER A 182 -2.33 -8.31 6.74
N PRO A 183 -2.66 -7.52 7.78
CA PRO A 183 -4.03 -7.10 8.03
C PRO A 183 -4.58 -6.25 6.89
N MET A 184 -5.89 -6.29 6.74
CA MET A 184 -6.63 -5.49 5.77
C MET A 184 -7.48 -4.45 6.51
N PHE A 185 -7.41 -3.22 6.05
CA PHE A 185 -8.21 -2.09 6.51
C PHE A 185 -9.14 -1.62 5.39
N THR A 186 -10.36 -1.25 5.73
CA THR A 186 -11.40 -0.89 4.76
C THR A 186 -12.01 0.48 5.07
N LEU A 187 -13.06 0.85 4.35
CA LEU A 187 -13.78 2.09 4.58
C LEU A 187 -14.20 2.22 6.06
N GLY A 188 -13.89 3.37 6.66
CA GLY A 188 -14.16 3.64 8.08
C GLY A 188 -13.08 3.12 9.05
N GLN A 189 -12.08 2.36 8.60
CA GLN A 189 -11.03 1.80 9.46
C GLN A 189 -9.70 2.58 9.42
N MET A 190 -9.75 3.86 9.06
CA MET A 190 -8.55 4.71 8.96
C MET A 190 -7.79 4.82 10.30
N ASP A 191 -8.49 4.89 11.43
CA ASP A 191 -7.85 4.96 12.75
C ASP A 191 -7.17 3.63 13.13
N SER A 192 -7.74 2.50 12.69
CA SER A 192 -7.10 1.19 12.85
C SER A 192 -5.81 1.09 12.03
N LEU A 193 -5.81 1.62 10.80
CA LEU A 193 -4.60 1.71 9.98
C LEU A 193 -3.55 2.63 10.62
N ARG A 194 -3.95 3.80 11.15
CA ARG A 194 -3.05 4.69 11.90
C ARG A 194 -2.40 3.99 13.09
N ASN A 195 -3.19 3.22 13.85
CA ASN A 195 -2.68 2.47 14.99
C ASN A 195 -1.72 1.34 14.59
N PHE A 196 -1.90 0.76 13.40
CA PHE A 196 -0.97 -0.22 12.85
C PHE A 196 0.37 0.40 12.42
N ILE A 197 0.36 1.63 11.93
CA ILE A 197 1.56 2.33 11.45
C ILE A 197 2.42 2.89 12.60
N LYS A 198 1.81 3.21 13.74
CA LYS A 198 2.49 3.74 14.93
C LYS A 198 3.33 2.70 15.65
#